data_41b28e2525903161a87b4e94efebcfc9
#
_entry.id   41b28e2525903161a87b4e94efebcfc9
#
_cell.length_a   1.000
_cell.length_b   1.000
_cell.length_c   1.000
_cell.angle_alpha   90.00
_cell.angle_beta   90.00
_cell.angle_gamma   90.00
#
_symmetry.space_group_name_H-M   'P 1'
#
loop_
_entity.id
_entity.type
_entity.pdbx_description
1 polymer ?
#
loop_
_entity_poly.entity_id
_entity_poly.type
_entity_poly.pdbx_seq_one_letter_code
_entity_poly.pdbx_strand_id
1 'polypeptide(L)'
;MKRTIFSAAGLAAMASVIPNAAHAQRVDLDEVELRAQAGEPVEVTINDQPVQLIIAPDAVSAVTVNGDTAERLGLEPSMFRFMYVIGSTELPFRTDTVRYHMQGGTFRRRTAYSERQIVEGADGTVAPGHFPQERVVLTLREPTAADRPHAFPLERMGRSLVGTVIEEGGVPIHVAFSFDRPETLITATGGRILADNYRGYFEGEPREIPIIYGVERPVRSLTLRDPLMLGDLEVRNIAVRVSDHGNSEGINDAPSPESDPNEIVVSANTGEIPRQFMYLGMETIGHCASITYDFDEEVLTLMCPDQTGAAD
;
A
#
# COMPACT_ATOMS: atom_id res chain seq x y z
N MET A 1 45.10 65.64 16.93
CA MET A 1 44.94 64.54 16.00
C MET A 1 45.09 63.21 16.75
N LYS A 2 44.00 62.59 17.16
CA LYS A 2 44.00 61.23 17.81
C LYS A 2 43.19 60.24 16.94
N ARG A 3 43.85 59.25 16.39
CA ARG A 3 43.26 58.20 15.63
C ARG A 3 42.78 57.12 16.60
N THR A 4 41.49 56.84 16.59
CA THR A 4 40.86 55.73 17.34
C THR A 4 40.74 54.53 16.40
N ILE A 5 41.37 53.44 16.81
CA ILE A 5 41.30 52.16 16.10
C ILE A 5 40.14 51.40 16.69
N PHE A 6 39.10 51.05 15.87
CA PHE A 6 38.03 50.13 16.23
C PHE A 6 38.46 48.70 15.90
N SER A 7 38.52 47.89 16.93
CA SER A 7 38.75 46.44 16.82
C SER A 7 37.40 45.76 16.58
N ALA A 8 37.28 45.10 15.45
CA ALA A 8 36.09 44.26 15.14
C ALA A 8 36.26 42.88 15.77
N ALA A 9 35.44 42.57 16.78
CA ALA A 9 35.33 41.25 17.34
C ALA A 9 34.43 40.40 16.45
N GLY A 10 35.01 39.37 15.80
CA GLY A 10 34.27 38.40 15.01
C GLY A 10 33.49 37.43 15.92
N LEU A 11 32.19 37.43 15.80
CA LEU A 11 31.33 36.35 16.32
C LEU A 11 31.46 35.11 15.42
N ALA A 12 32.13 34.09 15.92
CA ALA A 12 32.09 32.77 15.32
C ALA A 12 30.74 32.08 15.67
N ALA A 13 29.85 31.98 14.70
CA ALA A 13 28.65 31.17 14.81
C ALA A 13 29.05 29.68 14.74
N MET A 14 29.01 29.01 15.89
CA MET A 14 29.09 27.55 15.92
C MET A 14 27.77 27.00 15.42
N ALA A 15 27.73 26.53 14.17
CA ALA A 15 26.67 25.70 13.67
C ALA A 15 26.80 24.31 14.34
N SER A 16 25.94 24.05 15.33
CA SER A 16 25.75 22.70 15.88
C SER A 16 25.08 21.84 14.82
N VAL A 17 25.88 21.04 14.13
CA VAL A 17 25.40 19.92 13.33
C VAL A 17 24.81 18.90 14.30
N ILE A 18 23.48 18.86 14.40
CA ILE A 18 22.77 17.77 15.06
C ILE A 18 22.86 16.59 14.10
N PRO A 19 23.56 15.51 14.44
CA PRO A 19 23.50 14.31 13.62
C PRO A 19 22.10 13.74 13.72
N ASN A 20 21.37 13.79 12.63
CA ASN A 20 20.08 13.11 12.50
C ASN A 20 20.35 11.60 12.33
N ALA A 21 20.88 10.98 13.39
CA ALA A 21 21.08 9.56 13.46
C ALA A 21 19.79 8.92 13.98
N ALA A 22 18.77 8.82 13.11
CA ALA A 22 17.86 7.72 13.19
C ALA A 22 18.68 6.45 12.82
N HIS A 23 19.50 6.00 13.74
CA HIS A 23 20.07 4.67 13.66
C HIS A 23 18.89 3.69 13.79
N ALA A 24 18.35 3.25 12.65
CA ALA A 24 17.69 1.97 12.60
C ALA A 24 18.69 1.00 13.26
N GLN A 25 18.30 0.43 14.39
CA GLN A 25 19.10 -0.57 15.06
C GLN A 25 19.29 -1.69 14.03
N ARG A 26 20.48 -1.80 13.47
CA ARG A 26 20.84 -2.86 12.52
C ARG A 26 20.70 -4.15 13.29
N VAL A 27 19.64 -4.89 13.01
CA VAL A 27 19.42 -6.21 13.61
C VAL A 27 20.41 -7.11 12.88
N ASP A 28 21.26 -7.79 13.65
CA ASP A 28 22.17 -8.81 13.11
C ASP A 28 21.27 -9.99 12.74
N LEU A 29 20.95 -10.14 11.47
CA LEU A 29 20.07 -11.19 10.95
C LEU A 29 20.94 -12.30 10.39
N ASP A 30 20.62 -13.53 10.76
CA ASP A 30 21.21 -14.74 10.17
C ASP A 30 20.77 -14.90 8.70
N GLU A 31 19.58 -14.34 8.32
CA GLU A 31 19.02 -14.39 6.99
C GLU A 31 18.60 -12.98 6.50
N VAL A 32 19.12 -12.57 5.36
CA VAL A 32 18.81 -11.28 4.72
C VAL A 32 17.50 -11.33 3.91
N GLU A 33 16.98 -12.53 3.64
CA GLU A 33 15.79 -12.75 2.84
C GLU A 33 14.71 -13.50 3.63
N LEU A 34 13.47 -12.98 3.60
CA LEU A 34 12.28 -13.67 4.07
C LEU A 34 11.51 -14.23 2.87
N ARG A 35 11.23 -15.53 2.86
CA ARG A 35 10.33 -16.17 1.89
C ARG A 35 9.05 -16.63 2.58
N ALA A 36 7.91 -16.26 2.01
CA ALA A 36 6.59 -16.66 2.49
C ALA A 36 5.64 -16.96 1.32
N GLN A 37 4.67 -17.83 1.56
CA GLN A 37 3.55 -18.02 0.65
C GLN A 37 2.56 -16.86 0.81
N ALA A 38 2.12 -16.28 -0.28
CA ALA A 38 1.13 -15.20 -0.27
C ALA A 38 -0.20 -15.69 0.34
N GLY A 39 -0.74 -14.92 1.27
CA GLY A 39 -1.97 -15.27 1.99
C GLY A 39 -1.83 -16.32 3.09
N GLU A 40 -0.66 -16.97 3.22
CA GLU A 40 -0.41 -17.93 4.30
C GLU A 40 0.19 -17.21 5.52
N PRO A 41 -0.18 -17.62 6.75
CA PRO A 41 0.39 -17.04 7.95
C PRO A 41 1.87 -17.38 8.11
N VAL A 42 2.65 -16.42 8.57
CA VAL A 42 4.03 -16.62 9.03
C VAL A 42 4.05 -16.61 10.56
N GLU A 43 4.82 -17.53 11.15
CA GLU A 43 4.99 -17.57 12.59
C GLU A 43 6.03 -16.55 13.05
N VAL A 44 5.64 -15.73 13.99
CA VAL A 44 6.51 -14.81 14.72
C VAL A 44 6.28 -14.98 16.22
N THR A 45 7.23 -14.54 17.03
CA THR A 45 7.04 -14.49 18.48
C THR A 45 6.92 -13.02 18.90
N ILE A 46 5.86 -12.67 19.63
CA ILE A 46 5.65 -11.35 20.22
C ILE A 46 5.60 -11.50 21.74
N ASN A 47 6.45 -10.77 22.47
CA ASN A 47 6.55 -10.89 23.94
C ASN A 47 6.66 -12.35 24.41
N ASP A 48 7.48 -13.12 23.72
CA ASP A 48 7.75 -14.56 24.00
C ASP A 48 6.52 -15.49 23.79
N GLN A 49 5.50 -15.03 23.08
CA GLN A 49 4.31 -15.82 22.70
C GLN A 49 4.21 -15.99 21.18
N PRO A 50 3.88 -17.18 20.67
CA PRO A 50 3.73 -17.42 19.24
C PRO A 50 2.51 -16.67 18.68
N VAL A 51 2.68 -16.11 17.50
CA VAL A 51 1.67 -15.31 16.76
C VAL A 51 1.76 -15.65 15.29
N GLN A 52 0.61 -15.83 14.66
CA GLN A 52 0.47 -16.10 13.24
C GLN A 52 0.07 -14.78 12.52
N LEU A 53 0.93 -14.25 11.65
CA LEU A 53 0.66 -13.02 10.92
C LEU A 53 0.57 -13.27 9.41
N ILE A 54 -0.45 -12.75 8.76
CA ILE A 54 -0.52 -12.71 7.30
C ILE A 54 0.27 -11.51 6.79
N ILE A 55 1.15 -11.75 5.81
CA ILE A 55 1.84 -10.66 5.12
C ILE A 55 0.87 -10.03 4.13
N ALA A 56 0.45 -8.79 4.42
CA ALA A 56 -0.49 -8.03 3.61
C ALA A 56 0.21 -6.81 2.98
N PRO A 57 0.49 -6.84 1.67
CA PRO A 57 1.16 -5.73 1.00
C PRO A 57 0.38 -4.42 1.01
N ASP A 58 -0.94 -4.48 1.13
CA ASP A 58 -1.84 -3.33 1.25
C ASP A 58 -2.04 -2.84 2.68
N ALA A 59 -1.37 -3.43 3.67
CA ALA A 59 -1.43 -2.97 5.05
C ALA A 59 -0.89 -1.54 5.17
N VAL A 60 -1.76 -0.61 5.55
CA VAL A 60 -1.45 0.84 5.59
C VAL A 60 -0.81 1.30 6.89
N SER A 61 -0.63 0.40 7.87
CA SER A 61 0.01 0.73 9.15
C SER A 61 0.99 -0.34 9.59
N ALA A 62 1.52 -0.13 10.78
CA ALA A 62 2.35 -1.07 11.52
C ALA A 62 1.75 -2.48 11.54
N VAL A 63 2.47 -3.43 12.11
CA VAL A 63 1.89 -4.73 12.45
C VAL A 63 0.57 -4.50 13.20
N THR A 64 -0.50 -5.11 12.74
CA THR A 64 -1.83 -4.95 13.32
C THR A 64 -2.36 -6.32 13.74
N VAL A 65 -2.74 -6.45 15.01
CA VAL A 65 -3.27 -7.71 15.56
C VAL A 65 -4.74 -7.58 15.93
N ASN A 66 -5.45 -8.70 15.94
CA ASN A 66 -6.82 -8.80 16.43
C ASN A 66 -6.91 -8.42 17.92
N GLY A 67 -8.08 -7.97 18.37
CA GLY A 67 -8.28 -7.53 19.75
C GLY A 67 -8.05 -8.62 20.78
N ASP A 68 -8.52 -9.84 20.53
CA ASP A 68 -8.30 -11.02 21.36
C ASP A 68 -6.80 -11.42 21.43
N THR A 69 -6.10 -11.30 20.32
CA THR A 69 -4.64 -11.49 20.26
C THR A 69 -3.94 -10.43 21.10
N ALA A 70 -4.35 -9.16 21.03
CA ALA A 70 -3.79 -8.10 21.84
C ALA A 70 -3.96 -8.37 23.35
N GLU A 71 -5.14 -8.85 23.75
CA GLU A 71 -5.42 -9.27 25.15
C GLU A 71 -4.52 -10.45 25.57
N ARG A 72 -4.43 -11.49 24.73
CA ARG A 72 -3.57 -12.66 24.98
C ARG A 72 -2.11 -12.28 25.15
N LEU A 73 -1.61 -11.33 24.35
CA LEU A 73 -0.25 -10.83 24.38
C LEU A 73 0.02 -9.84 25.52
N GLY A 74 -1.01 -9.41 26.26
CA GLY A 74 -0.92 -8.42 27.31
C GLY A 74 -0.47 -7.05 26.80
N LEU A 75 -0.97 -6.62 25.60
CA LEU A 75 -0.62 -5.31 25.05
C LEU A 75 -1.21 -4.19 25.85
N GLU A 76 -0.37 -3.24 26.24
CA GLU A 76 -0.79 -2.06 27.00
C GLU A 76 -0.86 -0.82 26.10
N PRO A 77 -1.97 -0.03 26.17
CA PRO A 77 -2.11 1.15 25.32
C PRO A 77 -1.03 2.18 25.60
N SER A 78 -0.21 2.49 24.61
CA SER A 78 0.73 3.61 24.68
C SER A 78 0.03 4.96 24.51
N MET A 79 0.78 6.06 24.67
CA MET A 79 0.26 7.41 24.37
C MET A 79 -0.10 7.60 22.89
N PHE A 80 0.47 6.77 22.00
CA PHE A 80 0.25 6.88 20.57
C PHE A 80 -0.98 6.08 20.17
N ARG A 81 -1.94 6.80 19.62
CA ARG A 81 -3.16 6.26 19.02
C ARG A 81 -3.25 6.78 17.61
N PHE A 82 -3.94 6.08 16.75
CA PHE A 82 -4.29 6.60 15.43
C PHE A 82 -5.70 6.17 15.08
N MET A 83 -6.26 6.83 14.08
CA MET A 83 -7.58 6.59 13.58
C MET A 83 -7.53 6.47 12.07
N TYR A 84 -8.09 5.40 11.53
CA TYR A 84 -8.41 5.37 10.13
C TYR A 84 -9.78 5.99 9.92
N VAL A 85 -9.86 6.89 8.95
CA VAL A 85 -11.12 7.47 8.50
C VAL A 85 -11.37 6.98 7.08
N ILE A 86 -12.43 6.21 6.91
CA ILE A 86 -12.81 5.61 5.62
C ILE A 86 -14.22 6.07 5.31
N GLY A 87 -14.33 7.12 4.49
CA GLY A 87 -15.59 7.84 4.32
C GLY A 87 -16.07 8.43 5.64
N SER A 88 -17.25 8.03 6.11
CA SER A 88 -17.82 8.44 7.41
C SER A 88 -17.46 7.49 8.56
N THR A 89 -16.72 6.41 8.32
CA THR A 89 -16.38 5.42 9.33
C THR A 89 -15.03 5.74 9.95
N GLU A 90 -15.01 5.87 11.28
CA GLU A 90 -13.82 6.06 12.09
C GLU A 90 -13.44 4.73 12.74
N LEU A 91 -12.18 4.32 12.56
CA LEU A 91 -11.61 3.11 13.16
C LEU A 91 -10.48 3.50 14.11
N PRO A 92 -10.74 3.54 15.42
CA PRO A 92 -9.72 3.84 16.40
C PRO A 92 -8.80 2.65 16.63
N PHE A 93 -7.48 2.93 16.66
CA PHE A 93 -6.45 1.96 16.99
C PHE A 93 -5.64 2.43 18.19
N ARG A 94 -5.35 1.49 19.08
CA ARG A 94 -4.37 1.62 20.17
C ARG A 94 -3.04 1.03 19.68
N THR A 95 -1.94 1.41 20.32
CA THR A 95 -0.63 0.86 19.95
C THR A 95 0.18 0.56 21.20
N ASP A 96 1.03 -0.47 21.08
CA ASP A 96 2.11 -0.78 22.01
C ASP A 96 3.42 -1.00 21.24
N THR A 97 4.57 -0.88 21.90
CA THR A 97 5.88 -1.17 21.31
C THR A 97 6.44 -2.45 21.94
N VAL A 98 6.33 -3.52 21.21
CA VAL A 98 6.63 -4.86 21.69
C VAL A 98 7.90 -5.45 21.05
N ARG A 99 8.39 -6.52 21.65
CA ARG A 99 9.51 -7.28 21.14
C ARG A 99 9.01 -8.36 20.20
N TYR A 100 9.60 -8.41 19.02
CA TYR A 100 9.43 -9.47 18.03
C TYR A 100 10.67 -10.35 17.99
N HIS A 101 10.44 -11.63 17.82
CA HIS A 101 11.47 -12.59 17.47
C HIS A 101 10.98 -13.40 16.26
N MET A 102 11.79 -13.43 15.19
CA MET A 102 11.49 -14.17 13.98
C MET A 102 12.80 -14.45 13.22
N GLN A 103 12.93 -15.64 12.61
CA GLN A 103 14.01 -16.06 11.71
C GLN A 103 15.38 -15.43 12.04
N GLY A 104 15.91 -15.78 13.24
CA GLY A 104 17.24 -15.36 13.68
C GLY A 104 17.37 -13.92 14.18
N GLY A 105 16.31 -13.11 14.16
CA GLY A 105 16.36 -11.73 14.62
C GLY A 105 15.43 -11.39 15.78
N THR A 106 15.87 -10.51 16.68
CA THR A 106 15.02 -9.90 17.71
C THR A 106 14.99 -8.39 17.48
N PHE A 107 13.80 -7.82 17.38
CA PHE A 107 13.63 -6.39 17.16
C PHE A 107 12.39 -5.85 17.88
N ARG A 108 12.28 -4.54 17.98
CA ARG A 108 11.10 -3.89 18.54
C ARG A 108 10.33 -3.15 17.47
N ARG A 109 9.01 -3.34 17.47
CA ARG A 109 8.10 -2.63 16.54
C ARG A 109 6.88 -2.17 17.30
N ARG A 110 6.28 -1.09 16.78
CA ARG A 110 4.96 -0.66 17.21
C ARG A 110 3.92 -1.58 16.61
N THR A 111 3.08 -2.15 17.47
CA THR A 111 1.96 -3.02 17.12
C THR A 111 0.69 -2.26 17.36
N ALA A 112 -0.20 -2.28 16.38
CA ALA A 112 -1.51 -1.69 16.47
C ALA A 112 -2.56 -2.76 16.78
N TYR A 113 -3.65 -2.39 17.43
CA TYR A 113 -4.79 -3.25 17.69
C TYR A 113 -6.07 -2.44 17.86
N SER A 114 -7.19 -3.08 17.55
CA SER A 114 -8.52 -2.52 17.66
C SER A 114 -9.47 -3.57 18.24
N GLU A 115 -10.64 -3.15 18.72
CA GLU A 115 -11.71 -4.06 19.09
C GLU A 115 -12.35 -4.77 17.88
N ARG A 116 -12.12 -4.21 16.68
CA ARG A 116 -12.56 -4.83 15.42
C ARG A 116 -11.62 -5.95 15.00
N GLN A 117 -12.19 -7.01 14.45
CA GLN A 117 -11.39 -8.07 13.83
C GLN A 117 -10.64 -7.52 12.61
N ILE A 118 -9.33 -7.78 12.55
CA ILE A 118 -8.42 -7.30 11.51
C ILE A 118 -8.34 -8.32 10.37
N VAL A 119 -8.22 -9.59 10.73
CA VAL A 119 -8.10 -10.71 9.80
C VAL A 119 -8.73 -11.95 10.39
N GLU A 120 -9.27 -12.82 9.54
CA GLU A 120 -9.75 -14.14 9.90
C GLU A 120 -8.67 -15.21 9.68
N GLY A 121 -8.65 -16.26 10.48
CA GLY A 121 -7.73 -17.38 10.34
C GLY A 121 -6.29 -17.12 10.75
N ALA A 122 -5.98 -15.91 11.25
CA ALA A 122 -4.67 -15.54 11.78
C ALA A 122 -4.80 -14.57 12.96
N ASP A 123 -3.71 -14.29 13.66
CA ASP A 123 -3.65 -13.38 14.80
C ASP A 123 -3.59 -11.90 14.37
N GLY A 124 -3.18 -11.62 13.14
CA GLY A 124 -3.04 -10.26 12.63
C GLY A 124 -2.41 -10.19 11.25
N THR A 125 -2.07 -8.97 10.83
CA THR A 125 -1.41 -8.67 9.55
C THR A 125 -0.13 -7.87 9.73
N VAL A 126 0.78 -7.98 8.76
CA VAL A 126 2.03 -7.23 8.72
C VAL A 126 2.37 -6.83 7.29
N ALA A 127 2.78 -5.57 7.07
CA ALA A 127 3.25 -5.14 5.76
C ALA A 127 4.68 -5.66 5.49
N PRO A 128 5.06 -5.95 4.22
CA PRO A 128 6.40 -6.40 3.87
C PRO A 128 7.51 -5.49 4.40
N GLY A 129 7.34 -4.18 4.37
CA GLY A 129 8.31 -3.20 4.85
C GLY A 129 8.51 -3.14 6.37
N HIS A 130 7.80 -3.96 7.17
CA HIS A 130 7.97 -4.04 8.61
C HIS A 130 8.92 -5.14 9.05
N PHE A 131 9.25 -6.06 8.17
CA PHE A 131 10.26 -7.06 8.44
C PHE A 131 11.66 -6.43 8.45
N PRO A 132 12.59 -6.97 9.26
CA PRO A 132 13.95 -6.46 9.31
C PRO A 132 14.80 -6.91 8.11
N GLN A 133 14.36 -7.92 7.36
CA GLN A 133 15.06 -8.45 6.19
C GLN A 133 15.20 -7.41 5.09
N GLU A 134 16.32 -7.45 4.39
CA GLU A 134 16.59 -6.61 3.22
C GLU A 134 15.70 -6.97 2.04
N ARG A 135 15.27 -8.24 1.97
CA ARG A 135 14.42 -8.77 0.91
C ARG A 135 13.26 -9.58 1.45
N VAL A 136 12.05 -9.32 0.92
CA VAL A 136 10.84 -10.10 1.21
C VAL A 136 10.29 -10.64 -0.09
N VAL A 137 10.20 -11.97 -0.20
CA VAL A 137 9.67 -12.69 -1.36
C VAL A 137 8.35 -13.35 -1.00
N LEU A 138 7.29 -12.95 -1.69
CA LEU A 138 5.96 -13.52 -1.53
C LEU A 138 5.66 -14.40 -2.75
N THR A 139 5.59 -15.70 -2.54
CA THR A 139 5.28 -16.70 -3.57
C THR A 139 3.78 -16.79 -3.75
N LEU A 140 3.30 -16.67 -4.99
CA LEU A 140 1.88 -16.85 -5.33
C LEU A 140 1.63 -18.25 -5.92
N ARG A 141 2.57 -18.75 -6.72
CA ARG A 141 2.56 -20.10 -7.29
C ARG A 141 3.98 -20.56 -7.62
N GLU A 142 4.11 -21.82 -7.95
CA GLU A 142 5.39 -22.33 -8.46
C GLU A 142 5.79 -21.63 -9.77
N PRO A 143 7.07 -21.22 -9.91
CA PRO A 143 7.56 -20.58 -11.12
C PRO A 143 7.61 -21.55 -12.32
N THR A 144 7.42 -21.02 -13.50
CA THR A 144 7.51 -21.76 -14.78
C THR A 144 8.60 -21.16 -15.68
N ALA A 145 8.93 -21.87 -16.74
CA ALA A 145 9.90 -21.38 -17.74
C ALA A 145 9.38 -20.17 -18.54
N ALA A 146 8.08 -19.89 -18.48
CA ALA A 146 7.49 -18.72 -19.15
C ALA A 146 7.59 -17.44 -18.32
N ASP A 147 7.85 -17.55 -17.01
CA ASP A 147 7.91 -16.38 -16.14
C ASP A 147 9.14 -15.51 -16.41
N ARG A 148 8.93 -14.20 -16.42
CA ARG A 148 9.96 -13.19 -16.62
C ARG A 148 9.89 -12.16 -15.48
N PRO A 149 11.04 -11.57 -15.10
CA PRO A 149 11.06 -10.51 -14.12
C PRO A 149 10.61 -9.18 -14.72
N HIS A 150 9.64 -8.53 -14.08
CA HIS A 150 9.22 -7.16 -14.34
C HIS A 150 9.64 -6.33 -13.13
N ALA A 151 10.68 -5.50 -13.30
CA ALA A 151 11.26 -4.71 -12.23
C ALA A 151 10.73 -3.27 -12.25
N PHE A 152 10.40 -2.74 -11.08
CA PHE A 152 9.89 -1.39 -10.87
C PHE A 152 10.67 -0.73 -9.73
N PRO A 153 10.80 0.60 -9.69
CA PRO A 153 11.27 1.29 -8.51
C PRO A 153 10.39 0.97 -7.31
N LEU A 154 11.01 0.62 -6.18
CA LEU A 154 10.29 0.42 -4.93
C LEU A 154 10.08 1.77 -4.24
N GLU A 155 8.84 2.13 -4.03
CA GLU A 155 8.47 3.36 -3.36
C GLU A 155 7.85 3.09 -1.98
N ARG A 156 8.24 3.90 -0.99
CA ARG A 156 7.66 3.87 0.35
C ARG A 156 6.55 4.92 0.44
N MET A 157 5.33 4.46 0.60
CA MET A 157 4.14 5.31 0.69
C MET A 157 3.73 5.47 2.16
N GLY A 158 4.25 6.52 2.80
CA GLY A 158 4.06 6.72 4.23
C GLY A 158 4.96 5.82 5.08
N ARG A 159 4.41 5.21 6.17
CA ARG A 159 5.23 4.47 7.14
C ARG A 159 5.30 2.97 6.88
N SER A 160 4.36 2.41 6.17
CA SER A 160 4.17 0.96 6.10
C SER A 160 3.91 0.46 4.71
N LEU A 161 3.10 1.17 3.94
CA LEU A 161 2.75 0.77 2.60
C LEU A 161 3.97 0.89 1.68
N VAL A 162 4.22 -0.15 0.92
CA VAL A 162 5.29 -0.22 -0.08
C VAL A 162 4.72 -0.70 -1.40
N GLY A 163 5.27 -0.20 -2.48
CA GLY A 163 4.80 -0.53 -3.83
C GLY A 163 5.62 0.19 -4.87
N THR A 164 4.98 0.66 -5.94
CA THR A 164 5.62 1.46 -6.99
C THR A 164 4.74 2.67 -7.34
N VAL A 165 5.21 3.51 -8.24
CA VAL A 165 4.46 4.66 -8.77
C VAL A 165 4.45 4.58 -10.29
N ILE A 166 3.27 4.82 -10.87
CA ILE A 166 3.13 5.04 -12.31
C ILE A 166 2.75 6.50 -12.56
N GLU A 167 3.25 7.06 -13.65
CA GLU A 167 2.95 8.44 -14.06
C GLU A 167 1.87 8.43 -15.13
N GLU A 168 0.71 8.98 -14.80
CA GLU A 168 -0.42 9.03 -15.71
C GLU A 168 -0.82 10.48 -16.00
N GLY A 169 -0.54 10.94 -17.23
CA GLY A 169 -0.80 12.33 -17.62
C GLY A 169 -0.02 13.36 -16.79
N GLY A 170 1.15 12.98 -16.26
CA GLY A 170 1.95 13.81 -15.36
C GLY A 170 1.46 13.80 -13.91
N VAL A 171 0.60 12.86 -13.53
CA VAL A 171 0.10 12.69 -12.17
C VAL A 171 0.55 11.33 -11.63
N PRO A 172 1.23 11.28 -10.47
CA PRO A 172 1.65 10.01 -9.88
C PRO A 172 0.47 9.24 -9.29
N ILE A 173 0.32 7.97 -9.68
CA ILE A 173 -0.58 7.00 -9.06
C ILE A 173 0.28 6.00 -8.29
N HIS A 174 0.07 5.93 -6.98
CA HIS A 174 0.75 4.96 -6.14
C HIS A 174 0.10 3.59 -6.29
N VAL A 175 0.92 2.57 -6.58
CA VAL A 175 0.47 1.20 -6.83
C VAL A 175 0.99 0.28 -5.74
N ALA A 176 0.09 -0.41 -5.07
CA ALA A 176 0.36 -1.49 -4.13
C ALA A 176 -0.35 -2.77 -4.58
N PHE A 177 -0.16 -3.88 -3.86
CA PHE A 177 -0.75 -5.17 -4.18
C PHE A 177 -1.68 -5.61 -3.06
N SER A 178 -2.72 -6.34 -3.39
CA SER A 178 -3.63 -6.93 -2.39
C SER A 178 -3.91 -8.38 -2.73
N PHE A 179 -3.75 -9.26 -1.75
CA PHE A 179 -4.07 -10.69 -1.89
C PHE A 179 -5.51 -11.00 -1.48
N ASP A 180 -6.15 -10.09 -0.76
CA ASP A 180 -7.53 -10.27 -0.28
C ASP A 180 -8.59 -9.83 -1.29
N ARG A 181 -8.16 -9.16 -2.38
CA ARG A 181 -9.07 -8.63 -3.39
C ARG A 181 -8.97 -9.42 -4.68
N PRO A 182 -10.09 -9.85 -5.28
CA PRO A 182 -10.08 -10.36 -6.64
C PRO A 182 -9.75 -9.25 -7.64
N GLU A 183 -10.48 -8.15 -7.60
CA GLU A 183 -10.37 -7.04 -8.55
C GLU A 183 -9.38 -5.95 -8.11
N THR A 184 -8.88 -5.17 -9.06
CA THR A 184 -8.08 -3.99 -8.80
C THR A 184 -8.96 -2.87 -8.25
N LEU A 185 -8.53 -2.24 -7.13
CA LEU A 185 -9.24 -1.12 -6.52
C LEU A 185 -8.46 0.18 -6.71
N ILE A 186 -9.13 1.24 -7.16
CA ILE A 186 -8.52 2.57 -7.28
C ILE A 186 -9.37 3.64 -6.60
N THR A 187 -8.72 4.68 -6.09
CA THR A 187 -9.41 5.87 -5.54
C THR A 187 -10.19 6.61 -6.63
N ALA A 188 -11.20 7.38 -6.26
CA ALA A 188 -12.05 8.10 -7.21
C ALA A 188 -11.26 8.99 -8.17
N THR A 189 -10.30 9.77 -7.65
CA THR A 189 -9.45 10.63 -8.50
C THR A 189 -8.53 9.83 -9.41
N GLY A 190 -7.92 8.73 -8.91
CA GLY A 190 -7.10 7.85 -9.74
C GLY A 190 -7.92 7.22 -10.88
N GLY A 191 -9.12 6.73 -10.57
CA GLY A 191 -10.05 6.19 -11.57
C GLY A 191 -10.41 7.19 -12.66
N ARG A 192 -10.64 8.45 -12.29
CA ARG A 192 -10.89 9.53 -13.27
C ARG A 192 -9.70 9.76 -14.19
N ILE A 193 -8.48 9.81 -13.66
CA ILE A 193 -7.25 9.96 -14.46
C ILE A 193 -7.14 8.81 -15.48
N LEU A 194 -7.38 7.56 -15.03
CA LEU A 194 -7.36 6.42 -15.94
C LEU A 194 -8.48 6.51 -16.98
N ALA A 195 -9.70 6.90 -16.59
CA ALA A 195 -10.80 7.05 -17.54
C ALA A 195 -10.49 8.08 -18.61
N ASP A 196 -9.92 9.24 -18.24
CA ASP A 196 -9.53 10.29 -19.17
C ASP A 196 -8.43 9.84 -20.13
N ASN A 197 -7.39 9.13 -19.64
CA ASN A 197 -6.23 8.73 -20.43
C ASN A 197 -6.49 7.49 -21.31
N TYR A 198 -7.32 6.54 -20.84
CA TYR A 198 -7.56 5.25 -21.49
C TYR A 198 -8.98 5.10 -22.05
N ARG A 199 -9.69 6.23 -22.24
CA ARG A 199 -11.06 6.28 -22.77
C ARG A 199 -12.01 5.37 -21.98
N GLY A 200 -11.91 5.44 -20.64
CA GLY A 200 -12.68 4.62 -19.73
C GLY A 200 -14.11 5.09 -19.56
N TYR A 201 -14.96 4.18 -19.14
CA TYR A 201 -16.35 4.43 -18.79
C TYR A 201 -16.81 3.46 -17.71
N PHE A 202 -17.84 3.84 -16.96
CA PHE A 202 -18.45 2.98 -15.96
C PHE A 202 -19.40 1.97 -16.57
N GLU A 203 -19.34 0.75 -16.05
CA GLU A 203 -20.32 -0.31 -16.31
C GLU A 203 -21.08 -0.68 -15.03
N GLY A 204 -22.37 -0.93 -15.17
CA GLY A 204 -23.24 -1.39 -14.09
C GLY A 204 -23.49 -0.34 -13.00
N GLU A 205 -24.30 -0.76 -12.03
CA GLU A 205 -24.67 0.05 -10.87
C GLU A 205 -23.57 0.02 -9.81
N PRO A 206 -23.53 1.02 -8.91
CA PRO A 206 -22.65 1.00 -7.74
C PRO A 206 -22.93 -0.24 -6.87
N ARG A 207 -21.87 -0.83 -6.31
CA ARG A 207 -21.94 -1.94 -5.38
C ARG A 207 -21.01 -1.72 -4.18
N GLU A 208 -21.35 -2.28 -3.04
CA GLU A 208 -20.53 -2.21 -1.85
C GLU A 208 -19.48 -3.32 -1.87
N ILE A 209 -18.23 -2.96 -1.56
CA ILE A 209 -17.14 -3.93 -1.35
C ILE A 209 -16.35 -3.62 -0.09
N PRO A 210 -15.76 -4.61 0.58
CA PRO A 210 -14.87 -4.38 1.70
C PRO A 210 -13.60 -3.66 1.25
N ILE A 211 -13.27 -2.55 1.91
CA ILE A 211 -12.08 -1.76 1.61
C ILE A 211 -10.94 -2.12 2.55
N ILE A 212 -11.16 -2.10 3.85
CA ILE A 212 -10.19 -2.47 4.87
C ILE A 212 -10.91 -2.81 6.18
N TYR A 213 -10.45 -3.84 6.87
CA TYR A 213 -10.97 -4.25 8.17
C TYR A 213 -12.50 -4.37 8.20
N GLY A 214 -13.10 -4.92 7.14
CA GLY A 214 -14.55 -5.11 7.00
C GLY A 214 -15.36 -3.82 6.85
N VAL A 215 -14.75 -2.67 6.57
CA VAL A 215 -15.47 -1.46 6.19
C VAL A 215 -15.79 -1.53 4.71
N GLU A 216 -17.08 -1.56 4.38
CA GLU A 216 -17.57 -1.55 3.01
C GLU A 216 -17.73 -0.13 2.48
N ARG A 217 -17.47 0.04 1.18
CA ARG A 217 -17.66 1.33 0.49
C ARG A 217 -18.15 1.10 -0.94
N PRO A 218 -18.95 2.05 -1.45
CA PRO A 218 -19.47 1.95 -2.82
C PRO A 218 -18.36 2.10 -3.85
N VAL A 219 -18.37 1.20 -4.82
CA VAL A 219 -17.51 1.23 -6.01
C VAL A 219 -18.33 1.03 -7.27
N ARG A 220 -17.77 1.42 -8.41
CA ARG A 220 -18.28 1.09 -9.75
C ARG A 220 -17.18 0.46 -10.59
N SER A 221 -17.54 -0.45 -11.46
CA SER A 221 -16.60 -1.07 -12.40
C SER A 221 -16.23 -0.08 -13.51
N LEU A 222 -14.92 0.09 -13.73
CA LEU A 222 -14.35 0.92 -14.79
C LEU A 222 -13.84 0.03 -15.91
N THR A 223 -14.36 0.19 -17.09
CA THR A 223 -13.88 -0.45 -18.31
C THR A 223 -13.02 0.52 -19.09
N LEU A 224 -11.79 0.13 -19.43
CA LEU A 224 -10.87 0.90 -20.25
C LEU A 224 -10.88 0.36 -21.69
N ARG A 225 -10.99 1.25 -22.68
CA ARG A 225 -10.93 0.85 -24.11
C ARG A 225 -9.50 0.56 -24.54
N ASP A 226 -8.57 1.32 -24.04
CA ASP A 226 -7.13 1.10 -24.23
C ASP A 226 -6.61 0.43 -22.96
N PRO A 227 -5.80 -0.65 -23.05
CA PRO A 227 -5.34 -1.36 -21.85
C PRO A 227 -4.36 -0.51 -21.03
N LEU A 228 -4.54 -0.51 -19.71
CA LEU A 228 -3.52 0.00 -18.78
C LEU A 228 -2.48 -1.09 -18.58
N MET A 229 -1.22 -0.76 -18.88
CA MET A 229 -0.10 -1.68 -18.74
C MET A 229 0.82 -1.27 -17.57
N LEU A 230 1.15 -2.22 -16.71
CA LEU A 230 2.22 -2.09 -15.71
C LEU A 230 3.38 -2.99 -16.16
N GLY A 231 4.37 -2.43 -16.88
CA GLY A 231 5.29 -3.23 -17.66
C GLY A 231 4.52 -4.00 -18.74
N ASP A 232 4.67 -5.34 -18.75
CA ASP A 232 3.92 -6.21 -19.65
C ASP A 232 2.63 -6.77 -19.02
N LEU A 233 2.31 -6.33 -17.79
CA LEU A 233 1.13 -6.77 -17.07
C LEU A 233 -0.08 -5.89 -17.40
N GLU A 234 -1.11 -6.45 -18.00
CA GLU A 234 -2.37 -5.75 -18.24
C GLU A 234 -3.20 -5.68 -16.96
N VAL A 235 -3.54 -4.45 -16.54
CA VAL A 235 -4.42 -4.22 -15.39
C VAL A 235 -5.88 -4.35 -15.82
N ARG A 236 -6.59 -5.28 -15.20
CA ARG A 236 -7.97 -5.63 -15.52
C ARG A 236 -8.89 -5.46 -14.32
N ASN A 237 -10.19 -5.45 -14.60
CA ASN A 237 -11.28 -5.47 -13.61
C ASN A 237 -11.05 -4.41 -12.51
N ILE A 238 -11.12 -3.14 -12.93
CA ILE A 238 -10.85 -2.01 -12.07
C ILE A 238 -12.15 -1.55 -11.39
N ALA A 239 -12.18 -1.62 -10.05
CA ALA A 239 -13.21 -1.01 -9.23
C ALA A 239 -12.77 0.39 -8.80
N VAL A 240 -13.56 1.39 -9.12
CA VAL A 240 -13.32 2.79 -8.73
C VAL A 240 -14.19 3.13 -7.53
N ARG A 241 -13.60 3.67 -6.47
CA ARG A 241 -14.36 4.23 -5.34
C ARG A 241 -15.18 5.42 -5.81
N VAL A 242 -16.47 5.40 -5.51
CA VAL A 242 -17.41 6.46 -5.97
C VAL A 242 -17.15 7.78 -5.22
N SER A 243 -16.74 7.67 -3.97
CA SER A 243 -16.36 8.78 -3.10
C SER A 243 -15.09 8.41 -2.32
N ASP A 244 -14.64 9.27 -1.44
CA ASP A 244 -13.39 9.13 -0.69
C ASP A 244 -12.13 9.36 -1.57
N HIS A 245 -11.32 10.31 -1.17
CA HIS A 245 -10.19 10.78 -1.98
C HIS A 245 -10.61 11.29 -3.37
N GLY A 246 -11.54 12.22 -3.39
CA GLY A 246 -12.15 12.79 -4.59
C GLY A 246 -13.54 12.22 -4.86
N ASN A 247 -14.05 12.45 -6.05
CA ASN A 247 -15.28 11.87 -6.54
C ASN A 247 -15.08 11.34 -7.98
N SER A 248 -15.99 10.48 -8.40
CA SER A 248 -15.97 9.86 -9.73
C SER A 248 -16.96 10.50 -10.73
N GLU A 249 -17.53 11.67 -10.39
CA GLU A 249 -18.59 12.32 -11.18
C GLU A 249 -18.16 12.73 -12.61
N GLY A 250 -16.87 12.76 -12.90
CA GLY A 250 -16.38 13.06 -14.26
C GLY A 250 -16.20 11.84 -15.15
N ILE A 251 -16.50 10.62 -14.68
CA ILE A 251 -16.38 9.39 -15.47
C ILE A 251 -17.74 9.12 -16.11
N ASN A 252 -17.78 9.07 -17.44
CA ASN A 252 -19.00 8.78 -18.19
C ASN A 252 -19.47 7.34 -17.95
N ASP A 253 -20.78 7.14 -18.04
CA ASP A 253 -21.36 5.80 -18.09
C ASP A 253 -21.13 5.13 -19.47
N ALA A 254 -21.32 3.83 -19.51
CA ALA A 254 -21.29 3.07 -20.77
C ALA A 254 -22.27 3.72 -21.78
N PRO A 255 -21.89 3.81 -23.06
CA PRO A 255 -22.77 4.40 -24.08
C PRO A 255 -24.11 3.68 -24.08
N SER A 256 -25.17 4.41 -23.72
CA SER A 256 -26.56 3.97 -23.85
C SER A 256 -27.16 4.54 -25.13
N PRO A 257 -28.07 3.83 -25.80
CA PRO A 257 -28.84 4.39 -26.92
C PRO A 257 -29.63 5.64 -26.54
N GLU A 258 -29.86 5.86 -25.24
CA GLU A 258 -30.63 7.01 -24.71
C GLU A 258 -29.73 8.15 -24.21
N SER A 259 -28.38 8.03 -24.26
CA SER A 259 -27.48 9.08 -23.81
C SER A 259 -27.51 10.29 -24.77
N ASP A 260 -27.78 11.48 -24.23
CA ASP A 260 -27.70 12.72 -24.97
C ASP A 260 -26.22 13.11 -25.21
N PRO A 261 -25.73 13.16 -26.45
CA PRO A 261 -24.34 13.51 -26.73
C PRO A 261 -23.97 14.97 -26.36
N ASN A 262 -24.94 15.80 -25.96
CA ASN A 262 -24.76 17.19 -25.56
C ASN A 262 -24.85 17.42 -24.05
N GLU A 263 -24.93 16.36 -23.22
CA GLU A 263 -24.94 16.48 -21.77
C GLU A 263 -23.58 16.99 -21.25
N ILE A 264 -23.61 18.14 -20.59
CA ILE A 264 -22.42 18.73 -19.96
C ILE A 264 -22.44 18.40 -18.47
N VAL A 265 -21.55 17.49 -18.04
CA VAL A 265 -21.35 17.17 -16.63
C VAL A 265 -20.40 18.20 -16.01
N VAL A 266 -20.89 18.99 -15.03
CA VAL A 266 -20.10 19.97 -14.30
C VAL A 266 -19.62 19.37 -12.97
N SER A 267 -18.32 19.13 -12.85
CA SER A 267 -17.70 18.65 -11.60
C SER A 267 -17.25 19.82 -10.73
N ALA A 268 -17.62 19.79 -9.44
CA ALA A 268 -17.12 20.75 -8.45
C ALA A 268 -15.80 20.27 -7.84
N ASN A 269 -14.74 21.09 -7.91
CA ASN A 269 -13.45 20.79 -7.29
C ASN A 269 -13.45 21.32 -5.85
N THR A 270 -13.36 20.43 -4.86
CA THR A 270 -13.45 20.76 -3.42
C THR A 270 -12.12 21.19 -2.79
N GLY A 271 -11.04 21.35 -3.55
CA GLY A 271 -9.80 21.98 -3.10
C GLY A 271 -8.85 21.11 -2.25
N GLU A 272 -9.21 19.87 -1.91
CA GLU A 272 -8.27 18.90 -1.35
C GLU A 272 -7.49 18.22 -2.48
N ILE A 273 -6.17 18.03 -2.28
CA ILE A 273 -5.38 17.24 -3.22
C ILE A 273 -5.63 15.76 -2.89
N PRO A 274 -6.46 15.06 -3.66
CA PRO A 274 -6.78 13.67 -3.39
C PRO A 274 -5.55 12.81 -3.65
N ARG A 275 -5.32 11.81 -2.80
CA ARG A 275 -4.27 10.83 -3.02
C ARG A 275 -4.73 9.82 -4.06
N GLN A 276 -3.89 9.58 -5.06
CA GLN A 276 -4.15 8.58 -6.09
C GLN A 276 -3.49 7.27 -5.67
N PHE A 277 -4.31 6.30 -5.27
CA PHE A 277 -3.86 4.96 -4.89
C PHE A 277 -4.59 3.90 -5.71
N MET A 278 -3.82 2.91 -6.16
CA MET A 278 -4.31 1.72 -6.83
C MET A 278 -3.79 0.47 -6.11
N TYR A 279 -4.69 -0.46 -5.82
CA TYR A 279 -4.36 -1.75 -5.22
C TYR A 279 -4.64 -2.83 -6.26
N LEU A 280 -3.60 -3.43 -6.83
CA LEU A 280 -3.73 -4.52 -7.80
C LEU A 280 -4.25 -5.77 -7.11
N GLY A 281 -5.38 -6.26 -7.55
CA GLY A 281 -6.02 -7.47 -7.04
C GLY A 281 -5.53 -8.76 -7.72
N MET A 282 -5.97 -9.90 -7.20
CA MET A 282 -5.53 -11.22 -7.62
C MET A 282 -5.86 -11.57 -9.09
N GLU A 283 -6.90 -10.98 -9.67
CA GLU A 283 -7.21 -11.15 -11.10
C GLU A 283 -6.12 -10.54 -12.00
N THR A 284 -5.41 -9.52 -11.50
CA THR A 284 -4.27 -8.91 -12.19
C THR A 284 -2.95 -9.62 -11.87
N ILE A 285 -2.67 -9.94 -10.60
CA ILE A 285 -1.36 -10.44 -10.17
C ILE A 285 -1.32 -11.94 -9.86
N GLY A 286 -2.45 -12.61 -9.72
CA GLY A 286 -2.52 -14.01 -9.27
C GLY A 286 -1.91 -15.03 -10.24
N HIS A 287 -1.68 -14.66 -11.50
CA HIS A 287 -0.97 -15.49 -12.47
C HIS A 287 0.56 -15.36 -12.35
N CYS A 288 1.09 -14.38 -11.59
CA CYS A 288 2.51 -14.25 -11.33
C CYS A 288 3.01 -15.36 -10.39
N ALA A 289 4.28 -15.69 -10.46
CA ALA A 289 4.89 -16.66 -9.55
C ALA A 289 5.24 -16.04 -8.20
N SER A 290 5.71 -14.80 -8.20
CA SER A 290 6.11 -14.13 -6.96
C SER A 290 6.13 -12.60 -7.08
N ILE A 291 6.10 -11.97 -5.89
CA ILE A 291 6.40 -10.54 -5.71
C ILE A 291 7.61 -10.45 -4.79
N THR A 292 8.64 -9.74 -5.20
CA THR A 292 9.86 -9.52 -4.42
C THR A 292 9.99 -8.04 -4.09
N TYR A 293 10.11 -7.73 -2.81
CA TYR A 293 10.45 -6.40 -2.29
C TYR A 293 11.91 -6.44 -1.88
N ASP A 294 12.77 -5.78 -2.62
CA ASP A 294 14.18 -5.59 -2.30
C ASP A 294 14.36 -4.19 -1.74
N PHE A 295 14.54 -4.10 -0.43
CA PHE A 295 14.62 -2.83 0.29
C PHE A 295 16.02 -2.22 0.28
N ASP A 296 17.04 -3.00 -0.04
CA ASP A 296 18.44 -2.55 -0.17
C ASP A 296 18.68 -1.95 -1.55
N GLU A 297 18.20 -2.62 -2.59
CA GLU A 297 18.32 -2.16 -3.97
C GLU A 297 17.18 -1.19 -4.37
N GLU A 298 16.18 -0.99 -3.51
CA GLU A 298 14.98 -0.20 -3.79
C GLU A 298 14.23 -0.65 -5.05
N VAL A 299 14.12 -1.98 -5.24
CA VAL A 299 13.50 -2.61 -6.41
C VAL A 299 12.33 -3.50 -5.99
N LEU A 300 11.21 -3.34 -6.68
CA LEU A 300 10.07 -4.23 -6.65
C LEU A 300 10.08 -5.10 -7.91
N THR A 301 10.05 -6.42 -7.76
CA THR A 301 10.05 -7.34 -8.90
C THR A 301 8.82 -8.23 -8.88
N LEU A 302 8.06 -8.24 -9.98
CA LEU A 302 7.02 -9.23 -10.26
C LEU A 302 7.60 -10.29 -11.19
N MET A 303 7.42 -11.56 -10.83
CA MET A 303 7.80 -12.70 -11.69
C MET A 303 6.54 -13.24 -12.36
N CYS A 304 6.24 -12.82 -13.58
CA CYS A 304 5.00 -13.13 -14.28
C CYS A 304 5.27 -13.71 -15.69
N PRO A 305 4.36 -14.51 -16.25
CA PRO A 305 4.46 -14.92 -17.65
C PRO A 305 4.20 -13.73 -18.58
N ASP A 306 4.92 -13.68 -19.71
CA ASP A 306 4.65 -12.69 -20.75
C ASP A 306 3.21 -12.82 -21.24
N GLN A 307 2.42 -11.75 -21.15
CA GLN A 307 1.04 -11.72 -21.62
C GLN A 307 0.91 -11.42 -23.13
N THR A 308 2.02 -11.12 -23.80
CA THR A 308 2.05 -10.75 -25.23
C THR A 308 1.69 -11.89 -26.20
N GLY A 309 1.32 -13.08 -25.72
CA GLY A 309 1.00 -14.26 -26.51
C GLY A 309 -0.43 -14.79 -26.46
N ALA A 310 -1.34 -14.15 -25.76
CA ALA A 310 -2.72 -14.67 -25.55
C ALA A 310 -3.77 -13.97 -26.44
N ALA A 311 -3.42 -13.61 -27.68
CA ALA A 311 -4.36 -13.17 -28.72
C ALA A 311 -4.33 -14.21 -29.84
N ASP A 312 -5.03 -15.34 -29.63
CA ASP A 312 -5.49 -16.27 -30.69
C ASP A 312 -6.97 -16.60 -30.48
#